data_fc8911e8f8ebd2df51f6d11a92038e90
#
_entry.id   fc8911e8f8ebd2df51f6d11a92038e90
#
_cell.length_a   1.000
_cell.length_b   1.000
_cell.length_c   1.000
_cell.angle_alpha   90.00
_cell.angle_beta   90.00
_cell.angle_gamma   90.00
#
_symmetry.space_group_name_H-M   'P 1'
#
loop_
_entity.id
_entity.type
_entity.pdbx_description
1 polymer ?
#
loop_
_entity_poly.entity_id
_entity_poly.type
_entity_poly.pdbx_seq_one_letter_code
_entity_poly.pdbx_strand_id
1 'polypeptide(L)'
;MPLDGDSSLCEERQPGIVSRDAKGRREHRALNMDACLVTQYRIDGDVIRDASIRCDFLVMNDDRRDAYLIELKGSDIDHAPDQLEATAARFQTELREYRVRYRLVCSRVKTQAMHSTKYKKFMKKHKADKAFICKENQIEEMI
;
A
#
# COMPACT_ATOMS: atom_id res chain seq x y z
N MET A 1 -10.06 -11.22 0.63
CA MET A 1 -10.57 -11.80 1.89
C MET A 1 -10.35 -10.79 3.01
N PRO A 2 -11.39 -10.39 3.72
CA PRO A 2 -11.21 -9.38 4.77
C PRO A 2 -10.30 -9.88 5.91
N LEU A 3 -9.62 -8.94 6.53
CA LEU A 3 -8.86 -9.23 7.73
C LEU A 3 -9.83 -9.50 8.88
N ASP A 4 -9.55 -10.51 9.68
CA ASP A 4 -10.43 -10.92 10.78
C ASP A 4 -10.66 -9.78 11.78
N GLY A 5 -11.94 -9.52 12.07
CA GLY A 5 -12.35 -8.53 13.05
C GLY A 5 -12.34 -7.09 12.56
N ASP A 6 -11.95 -6.85 11.32
CA ASP A 6 -11.89 -5.50 10.77
C ASP A 6 -12.87 -5.31 9.62
N SER A 7 -13.44 -4.13 9.55
CA SER A 7 -14.41 -3.78 8.50
C SER A 7 -13.73 -3.02 7.37
N SER A 8 -14.12 -3.33 6.15
CA SER A 8 -13.65 -2.60 4.98
C SER A 8 -14.15 -1.15 5.01
N LEU A 9 -13.28 -0.21 4.63
CA LEU A 9 -13.61 1.21 4.52
C LEU A 9 -14.37 1.55 3.24
N CYS A 10 -14.35 0.67 2.24
CA CYS A 10 -15.03 0.90 0.97
C CYS A 10 -16.19 -0.07 0.78
N GLU A 11 -17.07 0.23 -0.16
CA GLU A 11 -18.14 -0.67 -0.58
C GLU A 11 -17.58 -1.78 -1.46
N GLU A 12 -18.30 -2.91 -1.53
CA GLU A 12 -17.81 -4.14 -2.16
C GLU A 12 -17.28 -3.96 -3.59
N ARG A 13 -17.93 -3.12 -4.39
CA ARG A 13 -17.57 -2.93 -5.80
C ARG A 13 -17.36 -1.46 -6.13
N GLN A 14 -16.87 -0.71 -5.16
CA GLN A 14 -16.69 0.73 -5.30
C GLN A 14 -15.79 1.06 -6.50
N PRO A 15 -16.21 2.04 -7.36
CA PRO A 15 -15.44 2.36 -8.58
C PRO A 15 -14.08 2.99 -8.34
N GLY A 16 -13.95 3.81 -7.30
CA GLY A 16 -12.68 4.45 -6.96
C GLY A 16 -12.39 4.29 -5.48
N ILE A 17 -11.26 3.71 -5.15
CA ILE A 17 -10.84 3.51 -3.77
C ILE A 17 -9.68 4.45 -3.49
N VAL A 18 -9.90 5.46 -2.64
CA VAL A 18 -8.90 6.47 -2.31
C VAL A 18 -8.32 6.20 -0.94
N SER A 19 -7.00 6.05 -0.88
CA SER A 19 -6.23 5.99 0.35
C SER A 19 -5.46 7.31 0.48
N ARG A 20 -5.77 8.11 1.48
CA ARG A 20 -5.26 9.46 1.63
C ARG A 20 -4.74 9.70 3.04
N ASP A 21 -3.66 10.49 3.17
CA ASP A 21 -3.16 10.85 4.48
C ASP A 21 -4.06 11.89 5.15
N ALA A 22 -3.85 12.10 6.47
CA ALA A 22 -4.68 13.00 7.27
C ALA A 22 -4.68 14.44 6.75
N LYS A 23 -3.62 14.87 6.08
CA LYS A 23 -3.48 16.21 5.50
C LYS A 23 -4.01 16.28 4.06
N GLY A 24 -4.39 15.15 3.48
CA GLY A 24 -4.98 15.06 2.16
C GLY A 24 -4.05 15.42 1.00
N ARG A 25 -2.74 15.47 1.22
CA ARG A 25 -1.77 15.88 0.20
C ARG A 25 -1.24 14.74 -0.64
N ARG A 26 -1.21 13.54 -0.09
CA ARG A 26 -0.71 12.35 -0.77
C ARG A 26 -1.81 11.33 -0.81
N GLU A 27 -2.00 10.74 -1.97
CA GLU A 27 -3.06 9.75 -2.11
C GLU A 27 -2.68 8.64 -3.09
N HIS A 28 -3.26 7.48 -2.85
CA HIS A 28 -3.35 6.39 -3.80
C HIS A 28 -4.79 6.27 -4.23
N ARG A 29 -5.03 6.28 -5.55
CA ARG A 29 -6.36 6.12 -6.11
C ARG A 29 -6.41 4.85 -6.96
N ALA A 30 -7.14 3.86 -6.49
CA ALA A 30 -7.35 2.62 -7.21
C ALA A 30 -8.62 2.73 -8.04
N LEU A 31 -8.50 2.56 -9.36
CA LEU A 31 -9.61 2.63 -10.30
C LEU A 31 -10.13 1.21 -10.54
N ASN A 32 -11.32 0.93 -10.05
CA ASN A 32 -11.98 -0.37 -10.17
C ASN A 32 -12.96 -0.36 -11.35
N MET A 33 -12.41 -0.37 -12.55
CA MET A 33 -13.20 -0.21 -13.79
C MET A 33 -14.07 -1.43 -14.11
N ASP A 34 -13.68 -2.60 -13.64
CA ASP A 34 -14.38 -3.86 -13.93
C ASP A 34 -15.31 -4.30 -12.80
N ALA A 35 -15.60 -3.40 -11.87
CA ALA A 35 -16.48 -3.66 -10.73
C ALA A 35 -16.09 -4.93 -9.96
N CYS A 36 -14.78 -5.13 -9.77
CA CYS A 36 -14.26 -6.23 -8.98
C CYS A 36 -14.65 -6.09 -7.51
N LEU A 37 -14.69 -7.20 -6.81
CA LEU A 37 -14.90 -7.23 -5.37
C LEU A 37 -13.62 -6.67 -4.70
N VAL A 38 -13.77 -5.59 -3.92
CA VAL A 38 -12.63 -4.89 -3.30
C VAL A 38 -12.86 -4.68 -1.81
N THR A 39 -11.75 -4.62 -1.07
CA THR A 39 -11.74 -4.26 0.34
C THR A 39 -10.63 -3.25 0.59
N GLN A 40 -10.83 -2.39 1.58
CA GLN A 40 -9.85 -1.38 1.96
C GLN A 40 -9.73 -1.32 3.48
N TYR A 41 -8.49 -1.32 3.97
CA TYR A 41 -8.20 -1.23 5.40
C TYR A 41 -7.22 -0.10 5.67
N ARG A 42 -7.50 0.65 6.71
CA ARG A 42 -6.53 1.57 7.30
C ARG A 42 -5.70 0.77 8.28
N ILE A 43 -4.48 0.45 7.88
CA ILE A 43 -3.61 -0.40 8.70
C ILE A 43 -3.11 0.38 9.92
N ASP A 44 -2.60 1.59 9.69
CA ASP A 44 -2.10 2.43 10.77
C ASP A 44 -3.26 3.05 11.56
N GLY A 45 -3.50 2.50 12.72
CA GLY A 45 -4.47 3.00 13.68
C GLY A 45 -5.76 2.20 13.79
N ASP A 46 -6.24 1.57 12.72
CA ASP A 46 -7.47 0.76 12.77
C ASP A 46 -7.16 -0.73 12.95
N VAL A 47 -6.32 -1.30 12.08
CA VAL A 47 -5.95 -2.71 12.15
C VAL A 47 -4.79 -2.95 13.11
N ILE A 48 -3.73 -2.16 12.99
CA ILE A 48 -2.58 -2.19 13.89
C ILE A 48 -2.63 -0.95 14.78
N ARG A 49 -2.92 -1.16 16.07
CA ARG A 49 -3.10 -0.07 17.04
C ARG A 49 -1.91 0.11 17.98
N ASP A 50 -0.99 -0.84 17.98
CA ASP A 50 0.24 -0.77 18.79
C ASP A 50 1.35 -0.01 18.05
N ALA A 51 2.56 0.00 18.61
CA ALA A 51 3.71 0.69 18.04
C ALA A 51 4.50 -0.13 17.01
N SER A 52 3.94 -1.25 16.52
CA SER A 52 4.61 -2.08 15.51
C SER A 52 4.83 -1.32 14.22
N ILE A 53 5.90 -1.68 13.50
CA ILE A 53 6.19 -1.11 12.19
C ILE A 53 5.11 -1.56 11.20
N ARG A 54 4.50 -0.58 10.52
CA ARG A 54 3.38 -0.82 9.60
C ARG A 54 3.27 0.25 8.54
N CYS A 55 2.62 -0.08 7.42
CA CYS A 55 2.24 0.90 6.41
C CYS A 55 0.86 1.49 6.71
N ASP A 56 0.41 2.44 5.89
CA ASP A 56 -0.83 3.20 6.14
C ASP A 56 -2.10 2.46 5.74
N PHE A 57 -2.15 1.92 4.52
CA PHE A 57 -3.37 1.32 3.95
C PHE A 57 -3.09 0.00 3.25
N LEU A 58 -4.13 -0.82 3.17
CA LEU A 58 -4.17 -2.04 2.35
C LEU A 58 -5.44 -2.01 1.52
N VAL A 59 -5.29 -2.11 0.20
CA VAL A 59 -6.40 -2.27 -0.74
C VAL A 59 -6.27 -3.63 -1.40
N MET A 60 -7.35 -4.42 -1.36
CA MET A 60 -7.35 -5.77 -1.93
C MET A 60 -8.38 -5.85 -3.05
N ASN A 61 -7.95 -6.35 -4.21
CA ASN A 61 -8.85 -6.77 -5.26
C ASN A 61 -9.05 -8.27 -5.09
N ASP A 62 -10.19 -8.66 -4.55
CA ASP A 62 -10.46 -10.05 -4.18
C ASP A 62 -10.75 -10.94 -5.39
N ASP A 63 -11.25 -10.37 -6.48
CA ASP A 63 -11.50 -11.11 -7.70
C ASP A 63 -10.19 -11.43 -8.45
N ARG A 64 -9.27 -10.49 -8.51
CA ARG A 64 -7.98 -10.66 -9.19
C ARG A 64 -6.87 -11.16 -8.30
N ARG A 65 -7.12 -11.20 -7.00
CA ARG A 65 -6.13 -11.62 -6.01
C ARG A 65 -4.89 -10.74 -6.02
N ASP A 66 -5.07 -9.43 -6.04
CA ASP A 66 -4.03 -8.43 -5.88
C ASP A 66 -4.21 -7.70 -4.56
N ALA A 67 -3.12 -7.51 -3.83
CA ALA A 67 -3.12 -6.79 -2.56
C ALA A 67 -2.11 -5.63 -2.66
N TYR A 68 -2.59 -4.41 -2.46
CA TYR A 68 -1.80 -3.18 -2.54
C TYR A 68 -1.51 -2.67 -1.14
N LEU A 69 -0.26 -2.77 -0.72
CA LEU A 69 0.20 -2.17 0.52
C LEU A 69 0.68 -0.76 0.21
N ILE A 70 0.12 0.23 0.89
CA ILE A 70 0.27 1.64 0.55
C ILE A 70 0.87 2.39 1.73
N GLU A 71 1.97 3.10 1.45
CA GLU A 71 2.63 3.98 2.41
C GLU A 71 2.63 5.41 1.86
N LEU A 72 2.18 6.34 2.69
CA LEU A 72 2.09 7.76 2.35
C LEU A 72 3.13 8.50 3.20
N LYS A 73 4.23 8.90 2.57
CA LYS A 73 5.37 9.52 3.25
C LYS A 73 5.57 10.97 2.84
N GLY A 74 6.07 11.78 3.76
CA GLY A 74 6.57 13.11 3.43
C GLY A 74 7.85 13.03 2.59
N SER A 75 8.96 13.44 3.17
CA SER A 75 10.26 13.43 2.49
C SER A 75 11.17 12.28 2.95
N ASP A 76 10.84 11.63 4.07
CA ASP A 76 11.65 10.55 4.63
C ASP A 76 11.16 9.20 4.11
N ILE A 77 11.71 8.78 2.97
CA ILE A 77 11.32 7.51 2.34
C ILE A 77 12.23 6.34 2.74
N ASP A 78 13.25 6.57 3.58
CA ASP A 78 14.19 5.52 3.97
C ASP A 78 13.53 4.40 4.77
N HIS A 79 12.53 4.73 5.58
CA HIS A 79 11.82 3.76 6.42
C HIS A 79 10.63 3.10 5.71
N ALA A 80 10.24 3.58 4.54
CA ALA A 80 9.09 3.05 3.82
C ALA A 80 9.25 1.57 3.44
N PRO A 81 10.41 1.11 2.92
CA PRO A 81 10.60 -0.31 2.65
C PRO A 81 10.37 -1.20 3.87
N ASP A 82 10.88 -0.79 5.03
CA ASP A 82 10.69 -1.54 6.27
C ASP A 82 9.23 -1.62 6.67
N GLN A 83 8.50 -0.51 6.55
CA GLN A 83 7.08 -0.45 6.87
C GLN A 83 6.24 -1.35 5.95
N LEU A 84 6.51 -1.31 4.66
CA LEU A 84 5.82 -2.13 3.67
C LEU A 84 6.12 -3.62 3.88
N GLU A 85 7.38 -3.99 4.05
CA GLU A 85 7.78 -5.38 4.26
C GLU A 85 7.28 -5.93 5.60
N ALA A 86 7.32 -5.15 6.66
CA ALA A 86 6.83 -5.57 7.97
C ALA A 86 5.33 -5.85 7.93
N THR A 87 4.57 -5.01 7.23
CA THR A 87 3.13 -5.22 7.07
C THR A 87 2.85 -6.49 6.25
N ALA A 88 3.57 -6.69 5.15
CA ALA A 88 3.43 -7.90 4.35
C ALA A 88 3.74 -9.17 5.16
N ALA A 89 4.78 -9.13 5.99
CA ALA A 89 5.15 -10.24 6.86
C ALA A 89 4.08 -10.52 7.91
N ARG A 90 3.53 -9.46 8.52
CA ARG A 90 2.49 -9.61 9.55
C ARG A 90 1.23 -10.26 9.00
N PHE A 91 0.83 -9.93 7.79
CA PHE A 91 -0.37 -10.49 7.15
C PHE A 91 -0.05 -11.58 6.13
N GLN A 92 1.08 -12.26 6.30
CA GLN A 92 1.54 -13.30 5.38
C GLN A 92 0.48 -14.38 5.13
N THR A 93 -0.22 -14.80 6.17
CA THR A 93 -1.26 -15.82 6.05
C THR A 93 -2.45 -15.31 5.25
N GLU A 94 -2.94 -14.10 5.57
CA GLU A 94 -4.09 -13.47 4.91
C GLU A 94 -3.80 -13.13 3.46
N LEU A 95 -2.56 -12.78 3.15
CA LEU A 95 -2.12 -12.38 1.81
C LEU A 95 -1.53 -13.52 0.98
N ARG A 96 -1.51 -14.74 1.51
CA ARG A 96 -0.82 -15.87 0.89
C ARG A 96 -1.26 -16.14 -0.55
N GLU A 97 -2.54 -15.97 -0.85
CA GLU A 97 -3.09 -16.22 -2.18
C GLU A 97 -3.20 -14.97 -3.05
N TYR A 98 -2.62 -13.85 -2.58
CA TYR A 98 -2.64 -12.58 -3.29
C TYR A 98 -1.26 -12.25 -3.83
N ARG A 99 -1.23 -11.55 -4.97
CA ARG A 99 0.00 -10.91 -5.45
C ARG A 99 0.16 -9.62 -4.67
N VAL A 100 1.21 -9.53 -3.86
CA VAL A 100 1.46 -8.34 -3.04
C VAL A 100 2.16 -7.29 -3.88
N ARG A 101 1.57 -6.09 -3.90
CA ARG A 101 2.09 -4.94 -4.60
C ARG A 101 2.36 -3.82 -3.61
N TYR A 102 3.50 -3.18 -3.73
CA TYR A 102 3.95 -2.14 -2.81
C TYR A 102 3.84 -0.79 -3.48
N ARG A 103 3.20 0.16 -2.81
CA ARG A 103 2.99 1.52 -3.32
C ARG A 103 3.48 2.53 -2.32
N LEU A 104 4.36 3.42 -2.76
CA LEU A 104 4.91 4.49 -1.95
C LEU A 104 4.56 5.82 -2.62
N VAL A 105 3.77 6.64 -1.94
CA VAL A 105 3.46 8.00 -2.37
C VAL A 105 4.17 8.97 -1.43
N CYS A 106 5.01 9.84 -1.98
CA CYS A 106 5.81 10.77 -1.19
C CYS A 106 5.57 12.21 -1.64
N SER A 107 5.84 13.18 -0.75
CA SER A 107 5.74 14.60 -1.11
C SER A 107 6.89 15.00 -2.02
N ARG A 108 8.06 14.42 -1.80
CA ARG A 108 9.27 14.78 -2.51
C ARG A 108 10.24 13.61 -2.46
N VAL A 109 10.71 13.20 -3.62
CA VAL A 109 11.75 12.17 -3.71
C VAL A 109 13.11 12.85 -3.56
N LYS A 110 13.80 12.56 -2.45
CA LYS A 110 15.18 13.02 -2.25
C LYS A 110 16.12 12.02 -2.91
N THR A 111 17.03 12.53 -3.75
CA THR A 111 18.02 11.71 -4.44
C THR A 111 18.83 10.84 -3.49
N GLN A 112 19.21 11.39 -2.32
CA GLN A 112 19.96 10.64 -1.31
C GLN A 112 19.20 9.42 -0.78
N ALA A 113 17.91 9.58 -0.50
CA ALA A 113 17.08 8.49 -0.01
C ALA A 113 16.96 7.37 -1.05
N MET A 114 16.83 7.71 -2.33
CA MET A 114 16.78 6.75 -3.42
C MET A 114 18.10 5.99 -3.60
N HIS A 115 19.20 6.50 -3.09
CA HIS A 115 20.50 5.85 -3.13
C HIS A 115 20.82 5.05 -1.86
N SER A 116 19.92 5.02 -0.87
CA SER A 116 20.13 4.22 0.32
C SER A 116 20.15 2.72 -0.03
N THR A 117 20.93 1.96 0.72
CA THR A 117 21.05 0.52 0.51
C THR A 117 19.70 -0.20 0.67
N LYS A 118 18.92 0.20 1.66
CA LYS A 118 17.58 -0.36 1.91
C LYS A 118 16.64 -0.15 0.73
N TYR A 119 16.58 1.09 0.22
CA TYR A 119 15.72 1.44 -0.90
C TYR A 119 16.11 0.68 -2.17
N LYS A 120 17.41 0.64 -2.47
CA LYS A 120 17.91 -0.09 -3.65
C LYS A 120 17.63 -1.58 -3.59
N LYS A 121 17.82 -2.20 -2.43
CA LYS A 121 17.51 -3.62 -2.23
C LYS A 121 16.02 -3.89 -2.43
N PHE A 122 15.17 -3.03 -1.89
CA PHE A 122 13.72 -3.15 -2.00
C PHE A 122 13.27 -3.01 -3.46
N MET A 123 13.77 -1.99 -4.14
CA MET A 123 13.49 -1.78 -5.57
C MET A 123 13.89 -2.99 -6.41
N LYS A 124 15.09 -3.51 -6.19
CA LYS A 124 15.60 -4.67 -6.92
C LYS A 124 14.78 -5.92 -6.66
N LYS A 125 14.39 -6.14 -5.40
CA LYS A 125 13.61 -7.31 -4.99
C LYS A 125 12.21 -7.31 -5.60
N HIS A 126 11.60 -6.13 -5.77
CA HIS A 126 10.22 -5.98 -6.22
C HIS A 126 10.11 -5.30 -7.59
N LYS A 127 11.11 -5.49 -8.45
CA LYS A 127 11.15 -4.87 -9.78
C LYS A 127 10.18 -5.50 -10.77
N ALA A 128 9.96 -6.81 -10.68
CA ALA A 128 9.14 -7.53 -11.64
C ALA A 128 7.66 -7.17 -11.52
N ASP A 129 6.97 -7.09 -12.67
CA ASP A 129 5.52 -6.89 -12.76
C ASP A 129 5.01 -5.64 -12.04
N LYS A 130 5.85 -4.61 -11.95
CA LYS A 130 5.51 -3.36 -11.24
C LYS A 130 5.06 -3.63 -9.80
N ALA A 131 5.69 -4.60 -9.13
CA ALA A 131 5.36 -4.92 -7.76
C ALA A 131 5.64 -3.75 -6.82
N PHE A 132 6.63 -2.90 -7.12
CA PHE A 132 6.89 -1.68 -6.38
C PHE A 132 6.83 -0.46 -7.30
N ILE A 133 6.00 0.52 -6.92
CA ILE A 133 5.90 1.82 -7.58
C ILE A 133 6.05 2.92 -6.53
N CYS A 134 6.89 3.92 -6.82
CA CYS A 134 7.06 5.12 -6.02
C CYS A 134 6.81 6.35 -6.89
N LYS A 135 5.90 7.22 -6.46
CA LYS A 135 5.61 8.49 -7.15
C LYS A 135 5.40 9.63 -6.17
N GLU A 136 5.57 10.85 -6.64
CA GLU A 136 5.28 12.05 -5.86
C GLU A 136 3.79 12.36 -5.91
N ASN A 137 3.24 12.75 -4.79
CA ASN A 137 1.89 13.28 -4.56
C ASN A 137 0.74 12.32 -4.82
N GLN A 138 0.73 11.60 -5.92
CA GLN A 138 -0.38 10.72 -6.27
C GLN A 138 0.07 9.53 -7.08
N ILE A 139 -0.48 8.37 -6.74
CA ILE A 139 -0.50 7.20 -7.62
C ILE A 139 -1.96 6.95 -7.99
N GLU A 140 -2.27 6.97 -9.27
CA GLU A 140 -3.57 6.55 -9.78
C GLU A 140 -3.35 5.38 -10.72
N GLU A 141 -4.03 4.27 -10.48
CA GLU A 141 -3.84 3.06 -11.26
C GLU A 141 -5.11 2.23 -11.33
N MET A 142 -5.28 1.52 -12.42
CA MET A 142 -6.33 0.53 -12.54
C MET A 142 -5.95 -0.74 -11.78
N ILE A 143 -6.92 -1.32 -11.11
CA ILE A 143 -6.72 -2.55 -10.33
C ILE A 143 -7.59 -3.70 -10.83
#